data_5dc6ae4b09b18b0c534ea3a701da748c
#
_entry.id   5dc6ae4b09b18b0c534ea3a701da748c
#
_cell.length_a   1.000
_cell.length_b   1.000
_cell.length_c   1.000
_cell.angle_alpha   90.00
_cell.angle_beta   90.00
_cell.angle_gamma   90.00
#
_symmetry.space_group_name_H-M   'P 1'
#
loop_
_entity.id
_entity.type
_entity.pdbx_description
1 polymer ?
#
loop_
_entity_poly.entity_id
_entity_poly.type
_entity_poly.pdbx_seq_one_letter_code
_entity_poly.pdbx_strand_id
1 'polypeptide(L)'
;MKKETKRFLAGSVAVLSLVVAGCSQSKSTSETEKETTEATSEVTTQVASNTKMDAKNPAASFDWNAKVAPMTKYEQTYVESNSGKTVTMNLEGVKKAVEALNEKKKGITDTKVQSALKLVDAVFVNQENFDVLLKATGTSNQEEFFTRIWNNYMVNYLKEARPTFTNDGEVEYQGVKYPIKVYGPIYLKVNTNALGRAAAYTLEDYKVEDDTVYLKLKAPRVDLYQYEVQASYQTKNKAFFDGLVKEAQGQTDFTKALLYKFIYRLAAVGFRGDAYVNLEGMDYYDRNEHYLAIKVDDKGNATIDDKNLVNLLQIDMKPANEANKTKFE
;
A
#
# COMPACT_ATOMS: atom_id res chain seq x y z
N MET A 1 -35.78 -19.80 -9.65
CA MET A 1 -35.24 -18.61 -8.96
C MET A 1 -34.62 -19.04 -7.66
N LYS A 2 -33.32 -19.19 -7.57
CA LYS A 2 -32.44 -19.35 -6.41
C LYS A 2 -31.18 -20.12 -6.84
N LYS A 3 -30.17 -19.42 -7.33
CA LYS A 3 -28.77 -19.94 -7.44
C LYS A 3 -27.86 -18.98 -8.19
N GLU A 4 -27.76 -17.72 -7.79
CA GLU A 4 -26.79 -16.78 -8.38
C GLU A 4 -26.21 -15.77 -7.38
N THR A 5 -25.95 -16.15 -6.14
CA THR A 5 -25.41 -15.20 -5.15
C THR A 5 -24.10 -15.67 -4.51
N LYS A 6 -23.28 -16.45 -5.19
CA LYS A 6 -22.02 -16.98 -4.59
C LYS A 6 -20.73 -16.80 -5.41
N ARG A 7 -20.65 -15.87 -6.34
CA ARG A 7 -19.41 -15.68 -7.14
C ARG A 7 -18.81 -14.28 -7.12
N PHE A 8 -19.19 -13.38 -6.23
CA PHE A 8 -18.75 -11.97 -6.26
C PHE A 8 -17.85 -11.53 -5.09
N LEU A 9 -17.12 -12.44 -4.46
CA LEU A 9 -16.23 -12.09 -3.34
C LEU A 9 -14.73 -12.35 -3.61
N ALA A 10 -14.32 -12.53 -4.86
CA ALA A 10 -12.94 -12.94 -5.17
C ALA A 10 -11.98 -11.80 -5.53
N GLY A 11 -12.44 -10.57 -5.74
CA GLY A 11 -11.61 -9.47 -6.27
C GLY A 11 -11.02 -8.51 -5.24
N SER A 12 -11.64 -8.36 -4.06
CA SER A 12 -11.20 -7.36 -3.06
C SER A 12 -10.68 -7.97 -1.76
N VAL A 13 -10.61 -9.29 -1.68
CA VAL A 13 -10.22 -10.03 -0.45
C VAL A 13 -8.70 -10.23 -0.33
N ALA A 14 -7.90 -9.74 -1.26
CA ALA A 14 -6.43 -9.83 -1.18
C ALA A 14 -5.84 -9.15 0.07
N VAL A 15 -6.57 -8.27 0.72
CA VAL A 15 -6.18 -7.68 2.01
C VAL A 15 -6.37 -8.66 3.19
N LEU A 16 -7.13 -9.74 3.00
CA LEU A 16 -7.58 -10.63 4.09
C LEU A 16 -7.35 -12.13 3.85
N SER A 17 -6.63 -12.54 2.80
CA SER A 17 -6.36 -13.96 2.60
C SER A 17 -5.46 -14.52 3.70
N LEU A 18 -6.07 -15.23 4.62
CA LEU A 18 -5.45 -16.18 5.51
C LEU A 18 -5.09 -17.43 4.68
N VAL A 19 -3.93 -17.45 4.05
CA VAL A 19 -3.37 -18.72 3.59
C VAL A 19 -2.70 -19.37 4.79
N VAL A 20 -3.38 -20.32 5.39
CA VAL A 20 -2.77 -21.28 6.29
C VAL A 20 -2.05 -22.31 5.41
N ALA A 21 -0.81 -22.00 5.03
CA ALA A 21 0.09 -23.01 4.49
C ALA A 21 0.74 -23.70 5.68
N GLY A 22 0.30 -24.94 5.96
CA GLY A 22 0.92 -25.80 6.94
C GLY A 22 2.36 -26.12 6.55
N CYS A 23 3.31 -25.72 7.36
CA CYS A 23 4.67 -26.22 7.29
C CYS A 23 4.70 -27.66 7.82
N SER A 24 4.80 -28.62 6.92
CA SER A 24 5.18 -29.98 7.29
C SER A 24 6.67 -30.00 7.65
N GLN A 25 6.99 -30.38 8.86
CA GLN A 25 8.33 -30.67 9.34
C GLN A 25 8.94 -31.83 8.55
N SER A 26 10.09 -31.63 7.97
CA SER A 26 11.04 -32.70 7.71
C SER A 26 12.31 -32.43 8.53
N LYS A 27 12.55 -33.32 9.49
CA LYS A 27 13.82 -33.48 10.20
C LYS A 27 14.90 -33.98 9.23
N SER A 28 16.03 -33.37 9.18
CA SER A 28 17.28 -34.09 8.96
C SER A 28 18.45 -33.35 9.63
N THR A 29 19.16 -34.10 10.39
CA THR A 29 20.42 -33.88 11.11
C THR A 29 21.59 -33.76 10.13
N SER A 30 22.50 -32.86 10.36
CA SER A 30 23.91 -33.05 10.74
C SER A 30 24.81 -31.87 10.39
N GLU A 31 25.68 -31.64 11.33
CA GLU A 31 26.78 -30.70 11.42
C GLU A 31 27.66 -30.52 10.18
N THR A 32 28.07 -29.29 9.93
CA THR A 32 29.51 -28.96 9.75
C THR A 32 29.70 -27.43 9.76
N GLU A 33 30.45 -26.95 10.72
CA GLU A 33 30.95 -25.58 10.77
C GLU A 33 31.86 -25.30 9.57
N LYS A 34 31.64 -24.15 8.94
CA LYS A 34 32.72 -23.43 8.25
C LYS A 34 32.41 -21.92 8.29
N GLU A 35 33.29 -21.23 8.99
CA GLU A 35 33.43 -19.78 8.92
C GLU A 35 33.47 -19.33 7.46
N THR A 36 32.62 -18.35 7.15
CA THR A 36 32.77 -17.55 5.94
C THR A 36 32.45 -16.11 6.27
N THR A 37 33.42 -15.30 6.10
CA THR A 37 33.60 -13.87 6.22
C THR A 37 32.33 -13.09 5.84
N GLU A 38 31.88 -12.23 6.76
CA GLU A 38 30.83 -11.24 6.57
C GLU A 38 31.24 -10.23 5.50
N ALA A 39 30.59 -10.28 4.37
CA ALA A 39 30.50 -9.14 3.47
C ALA A 39 29.20 -8.40 3.79
N THR A 40 29.29 -7.43 4.68
CA THR A 40 28.21 -6.49 4.98
C THR A 40 28.04 -5.57 3.78
N SER A 41 27.17 -5.93 2.83
CA SER A 41 26.71 -4.96 1.85
C SER A 41 25.62 -4.12 2.51
N GLU A 42 26.00 -2.93 2.94
CA GLU A 42 25.06 -1.86 3.29
C GLU A 42 24.21 -1.52 2.06
N VAL A 43 22.96 -1.96 2.09
CA VAL A 43 21.94 -1.46 1.18
C VAL A 43 21.62 -0.04 1.64
N THR A 44 22.35 0.92 1.11
CA THR A 44 22.11 2.35 1.36
C THR A 44 20.87 2.79 0.58
N THR A 45 19.70 2.54 1.12
CA THR A 45 18.50 3.26 0.72
C THR A 45 18.52 4.58 1.47
N GLN A 46 18.90 5.66 0.81
CA GLN A 46 18.80 7.00 1.38
C GLN A 46 17.33 7.34 1.62
N VAL A 47 16.87 7.09 2.83
CA VAL A 47 15.63 7.64 3.36
C VAL A 47 16.00 8.82 4.24
N ALA A 48 15.65 10.02 3.79
CA ALA A 48 15.79 11.22 4.59
C ALA A 48 14.76 11.20 5.72
N SER A 49 15.10 10.69 6.85
CA SER A 49 14.89 11.16 8.21
C SER A 49 15.43 10.13 9.21
N ASN A 50 16.40 10.56 9.99
CA ASN A 50 17.04 9.81 11.07
C ASN A 50 16.23 9.83 12.39
N THR A 51 14.91 9.84 12.34
CA THR A 51 14.12 9.70 13.56
C THR A 51 14.15 8.25 13.97
N LYS A 52 14.93 7.95 15.01
CA LYS A 52 14.96 6.65 15.66
C LYS A 52 13.57 6.39 16.22
N MET A 53 12.87 5.42 15.67
CA MET A 53 11.54 5.05 16.15
C MET A 53 11.62 4.62 17.61
N ASP A 54 10.75 5.18 18.47
CA ASP A 54 10.64 4.73 19.85
C ASP A 54 10.05 3.31 19.88
N ALA A 55 10.87 2.34 20.25
CA ALA A 55 10.43 0.94 20.35
C ALA A 55 9.32 0.73 21.38
N LYS A 56 9.16 1.65 22.35
CA LYS A 56 8.12 1.57 23.40
C LYS A 56 6.81 2.25 22.98
N ASN A 57 6.84 3.19 22.03
CA ASN A 57 5.66 3.84 21.49
C ASN A 57 5.86 4.20 20.01
N PRO A 58 5.79 3.21 19.11
CA PRO A 58 6.01 3.44 17.68
C PRO A 58 5.05 4.48 17.07
N ALA A 59 3.83 4.55 17.58
CA ALA A 59 2.83 5.50 17.06
C ALA A 59 3.16 6.96 17.40
N ALA A 60 3.68 7.23 18.61
CA ALA A 60 4.04 8.60 19.02
C ALA A 60 5.26 9.14 18.24
N SER A 61 6.11 8.26 17.73
CA SER A 61 7.27 8.64 16.92
C SER A 61 7.04 8.45 15.41
N PHE A 62 5.81 8.15 14.99
CA PHE A 62 5.50 7.96 13.58
C PHE A 62 5.54 9.29 12.82
N ASP A 63 6.35 9.34 11.78
CA ASP A 63 6.47 10.50 10.93
C ASP A 63 5.39 10.48 9.83
N TRP A 64 4.29 11.20 10.07
CA TRP A 64 3.21 11.34 9.11
C TRP A 64 3.63 11.99 7.80
N ASN A 65 4.69 12.79 7.80
CA ASN A 65 5.22 13.47 6.62
C ASN A 65 6.34 12.67 5.94
N ALA A 66 6.67 11.48 6.45
CA ALA A 66 7.65 10.63 5.80
C ALA A 66 7.26 10.36 4.34
N LYS A 67 8.21 10.57 3.45
CA LYS A 67 8.06 10.39 2.00
C LYS A 67 8.94 9.23 1.56
N VAL A 68 8.47 8.48 0.59
CA VAL A 68 9.28 7.45 -0.05
C VAL A 68 9.99 8.08 -1.24
N ALA A 69 11.32 7.97 -1.26
CA ALA A 69 12.09 8.43 -2.40
C ALA A 69 11.72 7.61 -3.65
N PRO A 70 11.49 8.26 -4.80
CA PRO A 70 11.30 7.54 -6.07
C PRO A 70 12.50 6.66 -6.38
N MET A 71 12.27 5.56 -7.08
CA MET A 71 13.36 4.71 -7.55
C MET A 71 14.27 5.47 -8.49
N THR A 72 15.56 5.50 -8.18
CA THR A 72 16.57 6.13 -9.03
C THR A 72 17.33 5.15 -9.93
N LYS A 73 17.38 3.88 -9.51
CA LYS A 73 18.17 2.84 -10.21
C LYS A 73 17.33 1.81 -10.95
N TYR A 74 16.01 1.88 -10.85
CA TYR A 74 15.10 0.88 -11.43
C TYR A 74 15.53 -0.57 -11.13
N GLU A 75 15.90 -0.79 -9.89
CA GLU A 75 16.26 -2.10 -9.35
C GLU A 75 15.50 -2.31 -8.05
N GLN A 76 15.05 -3.52 -7.82
CA GLN A 76 14.47 -3.94 -6.55
C GLN A 76 15.12 -5.19 -6.04
N THR A 77 15.58 -5.13 -4.80
CA THR A 77 16.09 -6.29 -4.10
C THR A 77 14.97 -6.90 -3.27
N TYR A 78 14.78 -8.20 -3.39
CA TYR A 78 13.78 -8.96 -2.63
C TYR A 78 14.34 -10.30 -2.16
N VAL A 79 13.64 -10.94 -1.22
CA VAL A 79 13.99 -12.29 -0.74
C VAL A 79 13.07 -13.30 -1.42
N GLU A 80 13.66 -14.27 -2.12
CA GLU A 80 12.90 -15.36 -2.70
C GLU A 80 12.26 -16.23 -1.61
N SER A 81 10.94 -16.46 -1.71
CA SER A 81 10.18 -17.22 -0.73
C SER A 81 10.61 -18.68 -0.58
N ASN A 82 11.15 -19.28 -1.66
CA ASN A 82 11.52 -20.70 -1.68
C ASN A 82 12.94 -20.96 -1.19
N SER A 83 13.84 -20.00 -1.31
CA SER A 83 15.27 -20.19 -1.03
C SER A 83 15.80 -19.31 0.10
N GLY A 84 15.08 -18.25 0.47
CA GLY A 84 15.55 -17.22 1.39
C GLY A 84 16.71 -16.38 0.84
N LYS A 85 17.08 -16.57 -0.44
CA LYS A 85 18.16 -15.80 -1.05
C LYS A 85 17.71 -14.41 -1.42
N THR A 86 18.58 -13.44 -1.19
CA THR A 86 18.37 -12.08 -1.70
C THR A 86 18.74 -12.03 -3.17
N VAL A 87 17.81 -11.58 -3.99
CA VAL A 87 17.99 -11.38 -5.43
C VAL A 87 17.67 -9.94 -5.80
N THR A 88 18.31 -9.45 -6.84
CA THR A 88 18.03 -8.12 -7.40
C THR A 88 17.38 -8.29 -8.75
N MET A 89 16.20 -7.70 -8.90
CA MET A 89 15.44 -7.66 -10.15
C MET A 89 15.68 -6.34 -10.87
N ASN A 90 15.95 -6.42 -12.16
CA ASN A 90 15.97 -5.25 -13.03
C ASN A 90 14.54 -4.83 -13.36
N LEU A 91 14.26 -3.55 -13.22
CA LEU A 91 12.93 -2.96 -13.41
C LEU A 91 12.90 -2.08 -14.67
N GLU A 92 13.49 -2.54 -15.76
CA GLU A 92 13.51 -1.82 -17.04
C GLU A 92 12.09 -1.48 -17.53
N GLY A 93 11.12 -2.33 -17.25
CA GLY A 93 9.71 -2.05 -17.55
C GLY A 93 9.15 -0.89 -16.76
N VAL A 94 9.54 -0.72 -15.50
CA VAL A 94 9.16 0.45 -14.69
C VAL A 94 9.76 1.72 -15.28
N LYS A 95 11.03 1.69 -15.68
CA LYS A 95 11.69 2.81 -16.35
C LYS A 95 10.94 3.23 -17.60
N LYS A 96 10.61 2.27 -18.47
CA LYS A 96 9.81 2.54 -19.68
C LYS A 96 8.43 3.10 -19.35
N ALA A 97 7.78 2.62 -18.29
CA ALA A 97 6.49 3.14 -17.86
C ALA A 97 6.59 4.60 -17.38
N VAL A 98 7.64 4.95 -16.63
CA VAL A 98 7.91 6.34 -16.21
C VAL A 98 8.14 7.25 -17.43
N GLU A 99 8.97 6.81 -18.38
CA GLU A 99 9.25 7.55 -19.62
C GLU A 99 7.96 7.77 -20.44
N ALA A 100 7.18 6.71 -20.65
CA ALA A 100 5.92 6.77 -21.39
C ALA A 100 4.88 7.69 -20.72
N LEU A 101 4.78 7.66 -19.38
CA LEU A 101 3.89 8.55 -18.64
C LEU A 101 4.32 10.02 -18.82
N ASN A 102 5.61 10.30 -18.71
CA ASN A 102 6.13 11.65 -18.87
C ASN A 102 5.89 12.19 -20.29
N GLU A 103 6.11 11.38 -21.33
CA GLU A 103 5.83 11.78 -22.71
C GLU A 103 4.32 12.01 -22.92
N LYS A 104 3.46 11.14 -22.38
CA LYS A 104 2.01 11.33 -22.50
C LYS A 104 1.55 12.62 -21.82
N LYS A 105 2.08 12.94 -20.64
CA LYS A 105 1.77 14.18 -19.91
C LYS A 105 2.18 15.44 -20.67
N LYS A 106 3.33 15.43 -21.36
CA LYS A 106 3.78 16.56 -22.20
C LYS A 106 2.80 16.90 -23.33
N GLY A 107 2.10 15.90 -23.85
CA GLY A 107 1.09 16.08 -24.89
C GLY A 107 -0.28 16.59 -24.38
N ILE A 108 -0.49 16.63 -23.06
CA ILE A 108 -1.76 17.08 -22.47
C ILE A 108 -1.72 18.59 -22.26
N THR A 109 -2.48 19.33 -23.06
CA THR A 109 -2.61 20.79 -22.99
C THR A 109 -3.79 21.27 -22.19
N ASP A 110 -4.78 20.38 -21.92
CA ASP A 110 -5.96 20.70 -21.13
C ASP A 110 -5.58 20.90 -19.65
N THR A 111 -5.81 22.09 -19.13
CA THR A 111 -5.43 22.49 -17.77
C THR A 111 -6.26 21.78 -16.70
N LYS A 112 -7.53 21.41 -17.00
CA LYS A 112 -8.36 20.62 -16.07
C LYS A 112 -7.78 19.22 -15.94
N VAL A 113 -7.37 18.58 -17.04
CA VAL A 113 -6.71 17.26 -17.03
C VAL A 113 -5.39 17.33 -16.26
N GLN A 114 -4.57 18.35 -16.52
CA GLN A 114 -3.30 18.52 -15.76
C GLN A 114 -3.55 18.66 -14.26
N SER A 115 -4.60 19.39 -13.85
CA SER A 115 -4.96 19.55 -12.44
C SER A 115 -5.46 18.24 -11.81
N ALA A 116 -6.28 17.47 -12.53
CA ALA A 116 -6.72 16.15 -12.08
C ALA A 116 -5.55 15.17 -11.92
N LEU A 117 -4.61 15.16 -12.86
CA LEU A 117 -3.41 14.31 -12.79
C LEU A 117 -2.50 14.62 -11.62
N LYS A 118 -2.46 15.87 -11.12
CA LYS A 118 -1.72 16.20 -9.90
C LYS A 118 -2.18 15.44 -8.67
N LEU A 119 -3.50 15.14 -8.56
CA LEU A 119 -4.02 14.29 -7.48
C LEU A 119 -3.55 12.85 -7.61
N VAL A 120 -3.55 12.32 -8.83
CA VAL A 120 -3.05 10.96 -9.12
C VAL A 120 -1.54 10.88 -8.84
N ASP A 121 -0.80 11.90 -9.26
CA ASP A 121 0.65 11.97 -9.02
C ASP A 121 0.99 12.03 -7.53
N ALA A 122 0.19 12.70 -6.72
CA ALA A 122 0.40 12.77 -5.27
C ALA A 122 0.36 11.39 -4.60
N VAL A 123 -0.29 10.40 -5.22
CA VAL A 123 -0.33 9.01 -4.71
C VAL A 123 0.74 8.15 -5.37
N PHE A 124 0.86 8.18 -6.71
CA PHE A 124 1.65 7.20 -7.45
C PHE A 124 3.01 7.68 -7.93
N VAL A 125 3.27 9.00 -7.96
CA VAL A 125 4.49 9.54 -8.58
C VAL A 125 5.29 10.43 -7.64
N ASN A 126 4.67 11.46 -7.10
CA ASN A 126 5.38 12.48 -6.33
C ASN A 126 4.65 12.81 -5.04
N GLN A 127 4.93 12.07 -4.00
CA GLN A 127 4.36 12.31 -2.67
C GLN A 127 4.80 13.64 -2.03
N GLU A 128 5.76 14.34 -2.61
CA GLU A 128 6.09 15.72 -2.18
C GLU A 128 4.91 16.66 -2.40
N ASN A 129 4.07 16.36 -3.39
CA ASN A 129 2.87 17.11 -3.70
C ASN A 129 1.62 16.62 -2.97
N PHE A 130 1.76 15.85 -1.87
CA PHE A 130 0.61 15.33 -1.13
C PHE A 130 -0.35 16.42 -0.64
N ASP A 131 0.14 17.66 -0.48
CA ASP A 131 -0.66 18.82 -0.10
C ASP A 131 -1.82 19.11 -1.08
N VAL A 132 -1.67 18.75 -2.37
CA VAL A 132 -2.78 18.92 -3.33
C VAL A 132 -3.94 17.98 -2.98
N LEU A 133 -3.66 16.80 -2.46
CA LEU A 133 -4.65 15.84 -2.01
C LEU A 133 -5.31 16.29 -0.70
N LEU A 134 -4.54 16.83 0.24
CA LEU A 134 -5.06 17.43 1.47
C LEU A 134 -6.03 18.57 1.14
N LYS A 135 -5.64 19.47 0.24
CA LYS A 135 -6.49 20.58 -0.21
C LYS A 135 -7.74 20.07 -0.91
N ALA A 136 -7.63 19.09 -1.80
CA ALA A 136 -8.75 18.52 -2.54
C ALA A 136 -9.80 17.83 -1.63
N THR A 137 -9.39 17.41 -0.46
CA THR A 137 -10.23 16.71 0.54
C THR A 137 -10.61 17.58 1.74
N GLY A 138 -10.08 18.82 1.82
CA GLY A 138 -10.35 19.75 2.91
C GLY A 138 -9.78 19.30 4.27
N THR A 139 -8.63 18.60 4.25
CA THR A 139 -7.90 18.17 5.46
C THR A 139 -6.66 19.03 5.68
N SER A 140 -6.26 19.23 6.94
CA SER A 140 -5.18 20.15 7.31
C SER A 140 -3.80 19.51 7.26
N ASN A 141 -3.72 18.20 7.46
CA ASN A 141 -2.47 17.44 7.51
C ASN A 141 -2.70 15.96 7.21
N GLN A 142 -1.62 15.20 7.05
CA GLN A 142 -1.69 13.79 6.67
C GLN A 142 -2.27 12.89 7.77
N GLU A 143 -2.03 13.19 9.05
CA GLU A 143 -2.62 12.44 10.16
C GLU A 143 -4.16 12.55 10.13
N GLU A 144 -4.68 13.77 10.02
CA GLU A 144 -6.13 14.02 9.89
C GLU A 144 -6.69 13.31 8.66
N PHE A 145 -6.00 13.39 7.52
CA PHE A 145 -6.41 12.75 6.28
C PHE A 145 -6.57 11.24 6.44
N PHE A 146 -5.52 10.54 6.89
CA PHE A 146 -5.56 9.09 7.03
C PHE A 146 -6.49 8.63 8.15
N THR A 147 -6.61 9.40 9.23
CA THR A 147 -7.57 9.13 10.32
C THR A 147 -9.01 9.25 9.81
N ARG A 148 -9.31 10.25 8.98
CA ARG A 148 -10.64 10.40 8.35
C ARG A 148 -10.95 9.24 7.40
N ILE A 149 -10.00 8.86 6.53
CA ILE A 149 -10.16 7.73 5.62
C ILE A 149 -10.39 6.44 6.40
N TRP A 150 -9.62 6.21 7.44
CA TRP A 150 -9.79 5.04 8.30
C TRP A 150 -11.19 4.99 8.91
N ASN A 151 -11.61 6.07 9.58
CA ASN A 151 -12.87 6.07 10.33
C ASN A 151 -14.10 6.04 9.42
N ASN A 152 -14.08 6.76 8.31
CA ASN A 152 -15.26 6.91 7.45
C ASN A 152 -15.42 5.78 6.44
N TYR A 153 -14.31 5.14 6.01
CA TYR A 153 -14.35 4.15 4.92
C TYR A 153 -13.85 2.79 5.36
N MET A 154 -12.63 2.70 5.87
CA MET A 154 -12.03 1.42 6.18
C MET A 154 -12.75 0.69 7.30
N VAL A 155 -13.19 1.41 8.33
CA VAL A 155 -14.00 0.84 9.43
C VAL A 155 -15.31 0.26 8.91
N ASN A 156 -16.01 0.96 8.02
CA ASN A 156 -17.26 0.47 7.44
C ASN A 156 -17.02 -0.74 6.53
N TYR A 157 -16.02 -0.65 5.66
CA TYR A 157 -15.60 -1.76 4.81
C TYR A 157 -15.26 -3.03 5.62
N LEU A 158 -14.51 -2.87 6.71
CA LEU A 158 -14.15 -3.99 7.59
C LEU A 158 -15.38 -4.55 8.33
N LYS A 159 -16.32 -3.70 8.77
CA LYS A 159 -17.58 -4.15 9.40
C LYS A 159 -18.48 -4.92 8.44
N GLU A 160 -18.58 -4.49 7.20
CA GLU A 160 -19.34 -5.21 6.16
C GLU A 160 -18.71 -6.57 5.86
N ALA A 161 -17.38 -6.61 5.73
CA ALA A 161 -16.64 -7.85 5.49
C ALA A 161 -16.65 -8.81 6.70
N ARG A 162 -16.66 -8.25 7.92
CA ARG A 162 -16.59 -8.97 9.20
C ARG A 162 -17.40 -8.23 10.27
N PRO A 163 -18.64 -8.60 10.51
CA PRO A 163 -19.53 -7.93 11.48
C PRO A 163 -19.00 -7.87 12.91
N THR A 164 -18.10 -8.77 13.28
CA THR A 164 -17.44 -8.81 14.60
C THR A 164 -16.30 -7.79 14.74
N PHE A 165 -15.95 -7.08 13.66
CA PHE A 165 -14.92 -6.04 13.70
C PHE A 165 -15.34 -4.89 14.62
N THR A 166 -14.40 -4.41 15.45
CA THR A 166 -14.57 -3.20 16.27
C THR A 166 -13.40 -2.24 16.11
N ASN A 167 -13.69 -0.95 16.02
CA ASN A 167 -12.65 0.10 15.95
C ASN A 167 -12.05 0.45 17.32
N ASP A 168 -12.55 -0.15 18.41
CA ASP A 168 -12.03 0.02 19.77
C ASP A 168 -11.13 -1.13 20.22
N GLY A 169 -10.79 -2.04 19.29
CA GLY A 169 -9.93 -3.18 19.58
C GLY A 169 -8.48 -2.76 19.86
N GLU A 170 -7.85 -3.45 20.80
CA GLU A 170 -6.45 -3.26 21.19
C GLU A 170 -5.79 -4.63 21.43
N VAL A 171 -4.50 -4.71 21.11
CA VAL A 171 -3.65 -5.81 21.56
C VAL A 171 -2.42 -5.25 22.28
N GLU A 172 -1.85 -6.05 23.19
CA GLU A 172 -0.56 -5.75 23.79
C GLU A 172 0.46 -6.79 23.29
N TYR A 173 1.60 -6.31 22.83
CA TYR A 173 2.67 -7.20 22.38
C TYR A 173 4.03 -6.65 22.84
N GLN A 174 4.79 -7.47 23.59
CA GLN A 174 6.07 -7.10 24.18
C GLN A 174 6.03 -5.78 25.00
N GLY A 175 4.94 -5.58 25.76
CA GLY A 175 4.75 -4.40 26.60
C GLY A 175 4.35 -3.12 25.86
N VAL A 176 4.06 -3.21 24.58
CA VAL A 176 3.54 -2.10 23.77
C VAL A 176 2.07 -2.34 23.47
N LYS A 177 1.24 -1.32 23.64
CA LYS A 177 -0.18 -1.33 23.31
C LYS A 177 -0.41 -0.84 21.88
N TYR A 178 -1.24 -1.57 21.14
CA TYR A 178 -1.56 -1.30 19.74
C TYR A 178 -3.07 -1.16 19.56
N PRO A 179 -3.65 0.03 19.80
CA PRO A 179 -5.06 0.27 19.51
C PRO A 179 -5.29 0.42 18.00
N ILE A 180 -6.32 -0.25 17.47
CA ILE A 180 -6.59 -0.28 16.02
C ILE A 180 -6.89 1.10 15.44
N LYS A 181 -7.55 1.97 16.21
CA LYS A 181 -7.85 3.36 15.81
C LYS A 181 -6.62 4.24 15.59
N VAL A 182 -5.47 3.82 16.13
CA VAL A 182 -4.16 4.50 15.94
C VAL A 182 -3.38 3.82 14.82
N TYR A 183 -3.27 2.49 14.86
CA TYR A 183 -2.45 1.73 13.91
C TYR A 183 -3.12 1.50 12.55
N GLY A 184 -4.44 1.59 12.47
CA GLY A 184 -5.16 1.54 11.21
C GLY A 184 -4.82 2.70 10.26
N PRO A 185 -4.93 3.97 10.69
CA PRO A 185 -4.47 5.12 9.92
C PRO A 185 -2.99 5.05 9.51
N ILE A 186 -2.10 4.63 10.43
CA ILE A 186 -0.67 4.42 10.14
C ILE A 186 -0.49 3.36 9.04
N TYR A 187 -1.22 2.26 9.11
CA TYR A 187 -1.18 1.22 8.10
C TYR A 187 -1.61 1.73 6.71
N LEU A 188 -2.66 2.55 6.63
CA LEU A 188 -3.08 3.20 5.39
C LEU A 188 -1.99 4.13 4.84
N LYS A 189 -1.38 4.94 5.70
CA LYS A 189 -0.28 5.84 5.30
C LYS A 189 0.90 5.07 4.74
N VAL A 190 1.34 4.01 5.42
CA VAL A 190 2.45 3.17 4.98
C VAL A 190 2.16 2.52 3.62
N ASN A 191 0.94 2.01 3.41
CA ASN A 191 0.54 1.44 2.12
C ASN A 191 0.50 2.51 1.02
N THR A 192 0.01 3.71 1.30
CA THR A 192 0.01 4.82 0.35
C THR A 192 1.44 5.24 -0.01
N ASN A 193 2.36 5.26 0.96
CA ASN A 193 3.77 5.51 0.69
C ASN A 193 4.36 4.47 -0.27
N ALA A 194 4.01 3.20 -0.07
CA ALA A 194 4.45 2.13 -0.96
C ALA A 194 4.00 2.35 -2.41
N LEU A 195 2.76 2.80 -2.64
CA LEU A 195 2.25 3.08 -3.98
C LEU A 195 3.09 4.14 -4.72
N GLY A 196 3.58 5.15 -4.01
CA GLY A 196 4.41 6.22 -4.60
C GLY A 196 5.80 5.77 -5.03
N ARG A 197 6.27 4.61 -4.56
CA ARG A 197 7.62 4.12 -4.85
C ARG A 197 7.85 3.79 -6.32
N ALA A 198 6.83 3.31 -7.02
CA ALA A 198 6.93 2.97 -8.43
C ALA A 198 7.17 4.18 -9.34
N ALA A 199 6.83 5.38 -8.86
CA ALA A 199 6.94 6.65 -9.58
C ALA A 199 6.23 6.66 -10.95
N ALA A 200 5.28 5.74 -11.18
CA ALA A 200 4.56 5.65 -12.44
C ALA A 200 3.19 4.97 -12.32
N TYR A 201 2.35 5.28 -13.28
CA TYR A 201 1.12 4.58 -13.63
C TYR A 201 0.94 4.66 -15.15
N THR A 202 0.04 3.89 -15.73
CA THR A 202 -0.32 4.04 -17.15
C THR A 202 -1.61 4.84 -17.23
N LEU A 203 -1.55 6.03 -17.83
CA LEU A 203 -2.74 6.78 -18.23
C LEU A 203 -3.24 6.19 -19.55
N GLU A 204 -4.31 5.41 -19.53
CA GLU A 204 -4.85 4.80 -20.76
C GLU A 204 -5.65 5.80 -21.56
N ASP A 205 -6.60 6.50 -20.91
CA ASP A 205 -7.48 7.46 -21.56
C ASP A 205 -7.98 8.53 -20.58
N TYR A 206 -8.53 9.62 -21.09
CA TYR A 206 -9.23 10.63 -20.31
C TYR A 206 -10.34 11.30 -21.12
N LYS A 207 -11.36 11.79 -20.42
CA LYS A 207 -12.44 12.59 -20.99
C LYS A 207 -12.75 13.76 -20.06
N VAL A 208 -13.18 14.86 -20.64
CA VAL A 208 -13.61 16.05 -19.89
C VAL A 208 -15.09 16.31 -20.22
N GLU A 209 -15.92 16.36 -19.19
CA GLU A 209 -17.33 16.72 -19.29
C GLU A 209 -17.58 17.84 -18.27
N ASP A 210 -17.86 19.03 -18.74
CA ASP A 210 -18.05 20.23 -17.93
C ASP A 210 -16.85 20.52 -16.96
N ASP A 211 -17.09 20.36 -15.66
CA ASP A 211 -16.08 20.52 -14.60
C ASP A 211 -15.44 19.19 -14.18
N THR A 212 -15.81 18.09 -14.80
CA THR A 212 -15.39 16.75 -14.39
C THR A 212 -14.41 16.14 -15.39
N VAL A 213 -13.27 15.74 -14.89
CA VAL A 213 -12.25 14.97 -15.60
C VAL A 213 -12.41 13.50 -15.23
N TYR A 214 -12.73 12.68 -16.23
CA TYR A 214 -12.71 11.22 -16.09
C TYR A 214 -11.35 10.70 -16.53
N LEU A 215 -10.76 9.83 -15.70
CA LEU A 215 -9.47 9.22 -15.99
C LEU A 215 -9.60 7.70 -16.01
N LYS A 216 -9.05 7.07 -17.06
CA LYS A 216 -8.84 5.62 -17.11
C LYS A 216 -7.35 5.36 -16.98
N LEU A 217 -6.96 4.66 -15.92
CA LEU A 217 -5.55 4.39 -15.66
C LEU A 217 -5.33 3.01 -15.04
N LYS A 218 -4.11 2.52 -15.16
CA LYS A 218 -3.61 1.34 -14.47
C LYS A 218 -2.47 1.72 -13.56
N ALA A 219 -2.53 1.30 -12.31
CA ALA A 219 -1.54 1.63 -11.30
C ALA A 219 -1.00 0.38 -10.61
N PRO A 220 0.23 0.45 -10.07
CA PRO A 220 0.81 -0.64 -9.29
C PRO A 220 -0.01 -0.88 -8.03
N ARG A 221 0.09 -2.08 -7.48
CA ARG A 221 -0.51 -2.43 -6.18
C ARG A 221 0.57 -2.71 -5.13
N VAL A 222 0.20 -2.58 -3.87
CA VAL A 222 1.07 -2.97 -2.75
C VAL A 222 1.20 -4.49 -2.70
N ASP A 223 2.42 -5.00 -2.64
CA ASP A 223 2.70 -6.43 -2.50
C ASP A 223 2.76 -6.84 -1.03
N LEU A 224 1.60 -7.14 -0.46
CA LEU A 224 1.49 -7.58 0.94
C LEU A 224 2.18 -8.92 1.21
N TYR A 225 2.31 -9.78 0.20
CA TYR A 225 3.00 -11.06 0.34
C TYR A 225 4.50 -10.86 0.55
N GLN A 226 5.12 -9.95 -0.18
CA GLN A 226 6.54 -9.64 0.02
C GLN A 226 6.84 -9.06 1.40
N TYR A 227 5.90 -8.36 2.03
CA TYR A 227 6.07 -7.96 3.44
C TYR A 227 6.22 -9.16 4.35
N GLU A 228 5.38 -10.17 4.15
CA GLU A 228 5.39 -11.39 4.96
C GLU A 228 6.66 -12.22 4.69
N VAL A 229 7.07 -12.33 3.45
CA VAL A 229 8.33 -13.00 3.07
C VAL A 229 9.54 -12.31 3.70
N GLN A 230 9.67 -11.00 3.54
CA GLN A 230 10.78 -10.23 4.10
C GLN A 230 10.87 -10.37 5.62
N ALA A 231 9.75 -10.28 6.32
CA ALA A 231 9.72 -10.43 7.77
C ALA A 231 10.14 -11.84 8.22
N SER A 232 9.72 -12.87 7.49
CA SER A 232 10.04 -14.27 7.83
C SER A 232 11.54 -14.60 7.74
N TYR A 233 12.28 -13.86 6.90
CA TYR A 233 13.72 -14.04 6.73
C TYR A 233 14.59 -13.04 7.52
N GLN A 234 13.99 -12.15 8.30
CA GLN A 234 14.73 -11.23 9.17
C GLN A 234 15.28 -11.94 10.41
N THR A 235 16.48 -12.45 10.31
CA THR A 235 17.12 -13.23 11.39
C THR A 235 17.32 -12.44 12.68
N LYS A 236 17.62 -11.13 12.60
CA LYS A 236 17.87 -10.27 13.78
C LYS A 236 16.63 -10.09 14.67
N ASN A 237 15.42 -10.22 14.11
CA ASN A 237 14.16 -10.01 14.82
C ASN A 237 13.23 -11.22 14.71
N LYS A 238 13.78 -12.40 14.39
CA LYS A 238 12.98 -13.60 14.13
C LYS A 238 11.99 -13.92 15.26
N ALA A 239 12.43 -13.88 16.50
CA ALA A 239 11.57 -14.16 17.66
C ALA A 239 10.39 -13.19 17.78
N PHE A 240 10.58 -11.91 17.39
CA PHE A 240 9.51 -10.91 17.35
C PHE A 240 8.46 -11.28 16.30
N PHE A 241 8.88 -11.58 15.08
CA PHE A 241 7.96 -11.91 14.00
C PHE A 241 7.25 -13.26 14.19
N ASP A 242 7.99 -14.30 14.64
CA ASP A 242 7.40 -15.61 14.95
C ASP A 242 6.34 -15.49 16.06
N GLY A 243 6.61 -14.67 17.08
CA GLY A 243 5.66 -14.38 18.14
C GLY A 243 4.38 -13.71 17.62
N LEU A 244 4.49 -12.71 16.75
CA LEU A 244 3.32 -12.05 16.15
C LEU A 244 2.48 -13.03 15.31
N VAL A 245 3.12 -13.91 14.54
CA VAL A 245 2.41 -14.95 13.78
C VAL A 245 1.65 -15.89 14.71
N LYS A 246 2.30 -16.35 15.79
CA LYS A 246 1.70 -17.22 16.78
C LYS A 246 0.49 -16.57 17.47
N GLU A 247 0.65 -15.31 17.88
CA GLU A 247 -0.45 -14.54 18.48
C GLU A 247 -1.61 -14.37 17.51
N ALA A 248 -1.34 -13.98 16.25
CA ALA A 248 -2.38 -13.84 15.22
C ALA A 248 -3.14 -15.14 14.95
N GLN A 249 -2.43 -16.27 14.89
CA GLN A 249 -3.05 -17.60 14.68
C GLN A 249 -3.88 -18.08 15.86
N GLY A 250 -3.51 -17.68 17.07
CA GLY A 250 -4.25 -18.03 18.30
C GLY A 250 -5.52 -17.22 18.52
N GLN A 251 -5.78 -16.17 17.73
CA GLN A 251 -6.93 -15.29 17.94
C GLN A 251 -8.21 -15.82 17.29
N THR A 252 -9.28 -15.86 18.06
CA THR A 252 -10.66 -16.03 17.57
C THR A 252 -11.32 -14.68 17.27
N ASP A 253 -10.82 -13.61 17.88
CA ASP A 253 -11.25 -12.22 17.63
C ASP A 253 -10.60 -11.69 16.36
N PHE A 254 -11.44 -11.38 15.38
CA PHE A 254 -10.97 -10.86 14.08
C PHE A 254 -10.18 -9.57 14.20
N THR A 255 -10.61 -8.63 15.04
CA THR A 255 -9.93 -7.33 15.20
C THR A 255 -8.54 -7.50 15.78
N LYS A 256 -8.36 -8.39 16.75
CA LYS A 256 -7.06 -8.69 17.34
C LYS A 256 -6.15 -9.40 16.35
N ALA A 257 -6.66 -10.40 15.63
CA ALA A 257 -5.91 -11.07 14.57
C ALA A 257 -5.43 -10.09 13.49
N LEU A 258 -6.29 -9.14 13.07
CA LEU A 258 -5.96 -8.10 12.11
C LEU A 258 -4.88 -7.15 12.65
N LEU A 259 -4.96 -6.76 13.92
CA LEU A 259 -3.96 -5.91 14.57
C LEU A 259 -2.58 -6.56 14.59
N TYR A 260 -2.48 -7.84 14.98
CA TYR A 260 -1.19 -8.56 14.92
C TYR A 260 -0.60 -8.58 13.50
N LYS A 261 -1.45 -8.71 12.48
CA LYS A 261 -1.01 -8.61 11.09
C LYS A 261 -0.55 -7.21 10.70
N PHE A 262 -1.24 -6.16 11.16
CA PHE A 262 -0.80 -4.79 10.92
C PHE A 262 0.57 -4.55 11.57
N ILE A 263 0.75 -4.94 12.83
CA ILE A 263 2.04 -4.81 13.54
C ILE A 263 3.13 -5.57 12.77
N TYR A 264 2.86 -6.79 12.35
CA TYR A 264 3.80 -7.60 11.59
C TYR A 264 4.26 -6.89 10.30
N ARG A 265 3.31 -6.43 9.49
CA ARG A 265 3.60 -5.75 8.22
C ARG A 265 4.28 -4.40 8.41
N LEU A 266 3.83 -3.60 9.37
CA LEU A 266 4.43 -2.33 9.70
C LEU A 266 5.87 -2.50 10.19
N ALA A 267 6.12 -3.48 11.06
CA ALA A 267 7.46 -3.78 11.54
C ALA A 267 8.39 -4.31 10.44
N ALA A 268 7.85 -5.11 9.50
CA ALA A 268 8.62 -5.63 8.37
C ALA A 268 9.22 -4.53 7.49
N VAL A 269 8.54 -3.40 7.40
CA VAL A 269 8.96 -2.22 6.61
C VAL A 269 9.44 -1.07 7.50
N GLY A 270 9.72 -1.34 8.77
CA GLY A 270 10.21 -0.33 9.70
C GLY A 270 9.28 0.87 9.86
N PHE A 271 7.94 0.69 9.69
CA PHE A 271 6.92 1.74 9.73
C PHE A 271 7.13 2.89 8.72
N ARG A 272 7.84 2.65 7.62
CA ARG A 272 8.21 3.73 6.69
C ARG A 272 7.53 3.65 5.33
N GLY A 273 7.00 2.50 4.98
CA GLY A 273 6.47 2.28 3.63
C GLY A 273 7.54 2.09 2.55
N ASP A 274 8.76 1.71 2.93
CA ASP A 274 9.80 1.20 2.00
C ASP A 274 9.39 -0.12 1.36
N ALA A 275 8.16 -0.35 1.42
CA ALA A 275 7.53 -1.57 1.15
C ALA A 275 7.46 -1.88 -0.32
N TYR A 276 7.31 -3.15 -0.55
CA TYR A 276 7.27 -3.74 -1.85
C TYR A 276 5.97 -3.35 -2.56
N VAL A 277 6.11 -2.60 -3.62
CA VAL A 277 5.08 -2.48 -4.63
C VAL A 277 5.29 -3.66 -5.57
N ASN A 278 4.23 -4.29 -6.03
CA ASN A 278 4.36 -5.25 -7.11
C ASN A 278 4.70 -4.51 -8.41
N LEU A 279 5.99 -4.40 -8.67
CA LEU A 279 6.52 -3.69 -9.82
C LEU A 279 6.51 -4.54 -11.08
N GLU A 280 6.47 -5.88 -10.95
CA GLU A 280 6.20 -6.78 -12.07
C GLU A 280 4.83 -6.48 -12.69
N GLY A 281 3.85 -6.10 -11.87
CA GLY A 281 2.53 -5.67 -12.34
C GLY A 281 2.54 -4.41 -13.20
N MET A 282 3.64 -3.66 -13.29
CA MET A 282 3.73 -2.54 -14.23
C MET A 282 3.90 -3.02 -15.68
N ASP A 283 4.51 -4.17 -15.88
CA ASP A 283 4.65 -4.80 -17.22
C ASP A 283 3.58 -5.85 -17.49
N TYR A 284 2.89 -6.38 -16.46
CA TYR A 284 2.02 -7.53 -16.55
C TYR A 284 0.63 -7.34 -15.90
N TYR A 285 -0.21 -8.36 -16.02
CA TYR A 285 -1.66 -8.51 -15.81
C TYR A 285 -2.23 -8.09 -14.44
N ASP A 286 -1.41 -7.71 -13.48
CA ASP A 286 -1.84 -7.44 -12.11
C ASP A 286 -1.96 -5.94 -11.75
N ARG A 287 -2.02 -5.08 -12.74
CA ARG A 287 -2.27 -3.65 -12.50
C ARG A 287 -3.71 -3.45 -12.09
N ASN A 288 -3.91 -2.70 -11.02
CA ASN A 288 -5.24 -2.25 -10.68
C ASN A 288 -5.73 -1.24 -11.72
N GLU A 289 -6.91 -1.52 -12.28
CA GLU A 289 -7.59 -0.62 -13.21
C GLU A 289 -8.44 0.36 -12.42
N HIS A 290 -8.23 1.65 -12.65
CA HIS A 290 -8.94 2.73 -11.99
C HIS A 290 -9.71 3.55 -13.01
N TYR A 291 -10.99 3.76 -12.72
CA TYR A 291 -11.85 4.73 -13.40
C TYR A 291 -12.20 5.81 -12.37
N LEU A 292 -11.59 6.99 -12.51
CA LEU A 292 -11.73 8.08 -11.57
C LEU A 292 -12.53 9.23 -12.18
N ALA A 293 -13.31 9.91 -11.36
CA ALA A 293 -13.94 11.19 -11.68
C ALA A 293 -13.41 12.25 -10.70
N ILE A 294 -12.80 13.30 -11.22
CA ILE A 294 -12.20 14.39 -10.45
C ILE A 294 -12.82 15.69 -10.95
N LYS A 295 -13.39 16.47 -10.05
CA LYS A 295 -13.91 17.79 -10.40
C LYS A 295 -12.80 18.83 -10.39
N VAL A 296 -12.77 19.67 -11.41
CA VAL A 296 -11.81 20.76 -11.55
C VAL A 296 -12.54 22.04 -11.91
N ASP A 297 -12.53 23.02 -11.04
CA ASP A 297 -13.15 24.32 -11.30
C ASP A 297 -12.37 25.12 -12.37
N ASP A 298 -12.93 26.25 -12.83
CA ASP A 298 -12.31 27.11 -13.85
C ASP A 298 -11.01 27.78 -13.37
N LYS A 299 -10.72 27.74 -12.07
CA LYS A 299 -9.45 28.21 -11.48
C LYS A 299 -8.40 27.11 -11.39
N GLY A 300 -8.75 25.87 -11.82
CA GLY A 300 -7.86 24.72 -11.76
C GLY A 300 -7.79 24.06 -10.36
N ASN A 301 -8.69 24.38 -9.44
CA ASN A 301 -8.75 23.68 -8.15
C ASN A 301 -9.45 22.33 -8.35
N ALA A 302 -8.73 21.26 -8.08
CA ALA A 302 -9.25 19.91 -8.13
C ALA A 302 -9.90 19.52 -6.80
N THR A 303 -11.02 18.80 -6.86
CA THR A 303 -11.69 18.16 -5.73
C THR A 303 -12.02 16.72 -6.11
N ILE A 304 -12.00 15.84 -5.13
CA ILE A 304 -12.26 14.41 -5.31
C ILE A 304 -13.27 13.97 -4.25
N ASP A 305 -14.33 13.29 -4.70
CA ASP A 305 -15.28 12.71 -3.77
C ASP A 305 -14.73 11.44 -3.12
N ASP A 306 -15.37 11.04 -2.05
CA ASP A 306 -14.91 9.95 -1.21
C ASP A 306 -14.85 8.60 -1.95
N LYS A 307 -15.79 8.35 -2.85
CA LYS A 307 -15.82 7.11 -3.65
C LYS A 307 -14.64 7.03 -4.61
N ASN A 308 -14.29 8.13 -5.25
CA ASN A 308 -13.13 8.23 -6.12
C ASN A 308 -11.81 8.26 -5.33
N LEU A 309 -11.82 8.87 -4.14
CA LEU A 309 -10.66 8.90 -3.24
C LEU A 309 -10.28 7.50 -2.75
N VAL A 310 -11.23 6.69 -2.26
CA VAL A 310 -10.93 5.32 -1.81
C VAL A 310 -10.53 4.41 -2.96
N ASN A 311 -11.00 4.66 -4.18
CA ASN A 311 -10.51 4.03 -5.39
C ASN A 311 -9.04 4.40 -5.65
N LEU A 312 -8.72 5.69 -5.66
CA LEU A 312 -7.35 6.20 -5.88
C LEU A 312 -6.35 5.61 -4.87
N LEU A 313 -6.76 5.45 -3.61
CA LEU A 313 -5.96 4.85 -2.54
C LEU A 313 -5.99 3.31 -2.53
N GLN A 314 -6.67 2.67 -3.47
CA GLN A 314 -6.81 1.21 -3.60
C GLN A 314 -7.45 0.53 -2.36
N ILE A 315 -8.31 1.25 -1.65
CA ILE A 315 -9.05 0.72 -0.49
C ILE A 315 -10.31 -0.02 -0.98
N ASP A 316 -11.15 0.66 -1.77
CA ASP A 316 -12.32 0.09 -2.44
C ASP A 316 -12.48 0.72 -3.84
N MET A 317 -12.04 -0.01 -4.84
CA MET A 317 -12.07 0.48 -6.22
C MET A 317 -13.40 0.25 -6.92
N LYS A 318 -14.19 -0.72 -6.45
CA LYS A 318 -15.36 -1.19 -7.17
C LYS A 318 -16.43 -0.12 -7.39
N PRO A 319 -16.88 0.66 -6.37
CA PRO A 319 -17.97 1.62 -6.57
C PRO A 319 -17.65 2.72 -7.58
N ALA A 320 -16.41 3.23 -7.59
CA ALA A 320 -15.98 4.24 -8.55
C ALA A 320 -15.81 3.64 -9.95
N ASN A 321 -15.20 2.45 -10.04
CA ASN A 321 -15.00 1.77 -11.31
C ASN A 321 -16.35 1.48 -12.00
N GLU A 322 -17.31 0.93 -11.28
CA GLU A 322 -18.65 0.67 -11.83
C GLU A 322 -19.38 1.95 -12.29
N ALA A 323 -19.21 3.04 -11.54
CA ALA A 323 -19.85 4.31 -11.88
C ALA A 323 -19.23 5.01 -13.10
N ASN A 324 -17.90 4.95 -13.23
CA ASN A 324 -17.15 5.77 -14.19
C ASN A 324 -16.73 5.01 -15.46
N LYS A 325 -16.73 3.67 -15.44
CA LYS A 325 -16.33 2.83 -16.58
C LYS A 325 -17.15 3.12 -17.83
N THR A 326 -18.45 3.34 -17.68
CA THR A 326 -19.37 3.64 -18.79
C THR A 326 -19.02 4.92 -19.56
N LYS A 327 -18.18 5.79 -18.98
CA LYS A 327 -17.68 6.97 -19.69
C LYS A 327 -16.67 6.63 -20.78
N PHE A 328 -16.12 5.42 -20.76
CA PHE A 328 -15.08 4.95 -21.70
C PHE A 328 -15.57 3.83 -22.65
N GLU A 329 -16.79 3.37 -22.45
CA GLU A 329 -17.52 2.47 -23.35
C GLU A 329 -18.32 3.30 -24.39
#